data_04ae5025e6fc27e7dafcd75916b731fb
#
_entry.id   04ae5025e6fc27e7dafcd75916b731fb
#
_cell.length_a   1.000
_cell.length_b   1.000
_cell.length_c   1.000
_cell.angle_alpha   90.00
_cell.angle_beta   90.00
_cell.angle_gamma   90.00
#
_symmetry.space_group_name_H-M   'P 1'
#
loop_
_entity.id
_entity.type
_entity.pdbx_description
1 polymer ?
#
loop_
_entity_poly.entity_id
_entity_poly.type
_entity_poly.pdbx_seq_one_letter_code
_entity_poly.pdbx_strand_id
1 'polypeptide(L)'
;VETGNGVFAKQYQAFESRRLNAPRAVMAAAVGAILMIIGTVYLVITAGKTSKNSEVTLIAVDYVFNDISTLIFLAVAYVSYILARRMIESIYYMNGEWLIMLKGFICLLFMIDVVVLINYLTCMSRQIKKRRLFSNTVVGYFIRWVASFFKESTFRIWIILCLIMYAVINCLLMFVACKSYSSIPIIILIIFDLAGIF
;
A
#
# COMPACT_ATOMS: atom_id res chain seq x y z
N VAL A 1 -20.91 53.27 -16.31
CA VAL A 1 -21.64 52.23 -17.06
C VAL A 1 -20.69 51.35 -17.89
N GLU A 2 -19.38 51.66 -17.98
CA GLU A 2 -18.40 50.87 -18.77
C GLU A 2 -17.74 49.68 -18.03
N THR A 3 -17.96 49.53 -16.75
CA THR A 3 -17.25 48.51 -15.95
C THR A 3 -17.82 47.10 -16.12
N GLY A 4 -19.07 46.93 -16.51
CA GLY A 4 -19.69 45.59 -16.66
C GLY A 4 -19.22 44.84 -17.91
N ASN A 5 -19.08 45.51 -19.02
CA ASN A 5 -18.69 44.87 -20.30
C ASN A 5 -17.24 44.36 -20.29
N GLY A 6 -16.34 45.00 -19.57
CA GLY A 6 -14.94 44.59 -19.47
C GLY A 6 -14.75 43.28 -18.65
N VAL A 7 -15.56 43.08 -17.61
CA VAL A 7 -15.49 41.89 -16.77
C VAL A 7 -16.03 40.66 -17.52
N PHE A 8 -17.18 40.82 -18.20
CA PHE A 8 -17.76 39.72 -18.99
C PHE A 8 -16.87 39.35 -20.18
N ALA A 9 -16.27 40.32 -20.86
CA ALA A 9 -15.34 40.07 -21.96
C ALA A 9 -14.11 39.29 -21.50
N LYS A 10 -13.53 39.64 -20.34
CA LYS A 10 -12.40 38.93 -19.77
C LYS A 10 -12.78 37.48 -19.34
N GLN A 11 -13.96 37.30 -18.75
CA GLN A 11 -14.45 35.95 -18.38
C GLN A 11 -14.70 35.09 -19.61
N TYR A 12 -15.29 35.66 -20.67
CA TYR A 12 -15.51 34.96 -21.93
C TYR A 12 -14.20 34.54 -22.60
N GLN A 13 -13.22 35.48 -22.71
CA GLN A 13 -11.88 35.14 -23.23
C GLN A 13 -11.18 34.05 -22.42
N ALA A 14 -11.29 34.12 -21.09
CA ALA A 14 -10.74 33.07 -20.21
C ALA A 14 -11.43 31.73 -20.40
N PHE A 15 -12.73 31.70 -20.63
CA PHE A 15 -13.49 30.50 -20.95
C PHE A 15 -13.09 29.90 -22.30
N GLU A 16 -13.01 30.76 -23.33
CA GLU A 16 -12.65 30.33 -24.67
C GLU A 16 -11.21 29.81 -24.76
N SER A 17 -10.26 30.47 -24.10
CA SER A 17 -8.89 29.98 -24.00
C SER A 17 -8.78 28.65 -23.28
N ARG A 18 -9.55 28.40 -22.21
CA ARG A 18 -9.62 27.12 -21.54
C ARG A 18 -10.21 26.05 -22.45
N ARG A 19 -11.28 26.33 -23.17
CA ARG A 19 -11.92 25.41 -24.11
C ARG A 19 -10.98 24.97 -25.24
N LEU A 20 -10.19 25.89 -25.79
CA LEU A 20 -9.23 25.63 -26.85
C LEU A 20 -8.01 24.84 -26.35
N ASN A 21 -7.59 25.08 -25.12
CA ASN A 21 -6.42 24.41 -24.54
C ASN A 21 -6.74 23.05 -23.85
N ALA A 22 -7.99 22.84 -23.47
CA ALA A 22 -8.41 21.59 -22.82
C ALA A 22 -8.03 20.31 -23.61
N PRO A 23 -8.32 20.21 -24.94
CA PRO A 23 -7.95 19.00 -25.69
C PRO A 23 -6.43 18.81 -25.80
N ARG A 24 -5.67 19.90 -25.88
CA ARG A 24 -4.19 19.83 -25.90
C ARG A 24 -3.65 19.35 -24.56
N ALA A 25 -4.20 19.81 -23.44
CA ALA A 25 -3.82 19.38 -22.11
C ALA A 25 -4.17 17.90 -21.89
N VAL A 26 -5.32 17.43 -22.35
CA VAL A 26 -5.72 16.03 -22.28
C VAL A 26 -4.79 15.13 -23.11
N MET A 27 -4.44 15.55 -24.34
CA MET A 27 -3.48 14.82 -25.17
C MET A 27 -2.10 14.75 -24.51
N ALA A 28 -1.60 15.86 -23.98
CA ALA A 28 -0.32 15.89 -23.29
C ALA A 28 -0.32 14.98 -22.05
N ALA A 29 -1.40 14.96 -21.27
CA ALA A 29 -1.56 14.06 -20.13
C ALA A 29 -1.62 12.59 -20.55
N ALA A 30 -2.32 12.26 -21.65
CA ALA A 30 -2.39 10.91 -22.17
C ALA A 30 -1.01 10.41 -22.64
N VAL A 31 -0.27 11.22 -23.38
CA VAL A 31 1.10 10.90 -23.81
C VAL A 31 2.01 10.72 -22.60
N GLY A 32 1.94 11.60 -21.60
CA GLY A 32 2.70 11.49 -20.36
C GLY A 32 2.40 10.20 -19.59
N ALA A 33 1.12 9.81 -19.50
CA ALA A 33 0.70 8.56 -18.86
C ALA A 33 1.25 7.32 -19.59
N ILE A 34 1.20 7.31 -20.93
CA ILE A 34 1.77 6.22 -21.74
C ILE A 34 3.27 6.10 -21.51
N LEU A 35 4.00 7.20 -21.57
CA LEU A 35 5.45 7.23 -21.33
C LEU A 35 5.81 6.76 -19.92
N MET A 36 5.00 7.14 -18.92
CA MET A 36 5.18 6.69 -17.54
C MET A 36 4.97 5.17 -17.41
N ILE A 37 3.95 4.61 -18.06
CA ILE A 37 3.71 3.15 -18.07
C ILE A 37 4.87 2.43 -18.73
N ILE A 38 5.31 2.87 -19.90
CA ILE A 38 6.43 2.25 -20.62
C ILE A 38 7.70 2.32 -19.77
N GLY A 39 8.01 3.49 -19.18
CA GLY A 39 9.16 3.68 -18.29
C GLY A 39 9.11 2.77 -17.08
N THR A 40 7.95 2.63 -16.44
CA THR A 40 7.75 1.74 -15.29
C THR A 40 7.96 0.28 -15.68
N VAL A 41 7.39 -0.18 -16.78
CA VAL A 41 7.58 -1.55 -17.29
C VAL A 41 9.06 -1.80 -17.57
N TYR A 42 9.75 -0.87 -18.22
CA TYR A 42 11.17 -0.97 -18.48
C TYR A 42 11.98 -1.09 -17.18
N LEU A 43 11.71 -0.24 -16.20
CA LEU A 43 12.39 -0.28 -14.89
C LEU A 43 12.14 -1.60 -14.15
N VAL A 44 10.92 -2.13 -14.19
CA VAL A 44 10.58 -3.43 -13.59
C VAL A 44 11.30 -4.58 -14.28
N ILE A 45 11.40 -4.56 -15.61
CA ILE A 45 12.10 -5.59 -16.39
C ILE A 45 13.61 -5.54 -16.14
N THR A 46 14.20 -4.35 -16.07
CA THR A 46 15.65 -4.17 -15.88
C THR A 46 16.06 -4.21 -14.40
N ALA A 47 15.10 -4.15 -13.46
CA ALA A 47 15.38 -4.12 -12.02
C ALA A 47 16.33 -5.24 -11.58
N GLY A 48 17.40 -4.83 -10.93
CA GLY A 48 18.42 -5.73 -10.38
C GLY A 48 19.45 -6.26 -11.38
N LYS A 49 19.34 -5.95 -12.67
CA LYS A 49 20.37 -6.31 -13.65
C LYS A 49 21.48 -5.25 -13.66
N THR A 50 22.71 -5.67 -13.44
CA THR A 50 23.89 -4.81 -13.60
C THR A 50 24.57 -5.13 -14.93
N SER A 51 25.08 -4.10 -15.62
CA SER A 51 25.70 -4.22 -16.95
C SER A 51 26.83 -5.28 -17.04
N LYS A 52 27.45 -5.62 -15.90
CA LYS A 52 28.58 -6.57 -15.85
C LYS A 52 28.20 -8.00 -15.44
N ASN A 53 27.06 -8.20 -14.77
CA ASN A 53 26.65 -9.50 -14.27
C ASN A 53 25.19 -9.78 -14.62
N SER A 54 24.91 -10.97 -15.16
CA SER A 54 23.56 -11.46 -15.42
C SER A 54 22.79 -11.77 -14.11
N GLU A 55 23.50 -11.81 -12.99
CA GLU A 55 22.89 -12.05 -11.68
C GLU A 55 22.18 -10.80 -11.13
N VAL A 56 20.97 -11.02 -10.62
CA VAL A 56 20.17 -9.95 -10.01
C VAL A 56 20.80 -9.57 -8.67
N THR A 57 21.24 -8.31 -8.53
CA THR A 57 21.73 -7.77 -7.26
C THR A 57 20.58 -7.23 -6.42
N LEU A 58 20.57 -7.59 -5.11
CA LEU A 58 19.61 -7.05 -4.13
C LEU A 58 20.21 -5.79 -3.49
N ILE A 59 19.36 -4.80 -3.25
CA ILE A 59 19.69 -3.55 -2.56
C ILE A 59 19.23 -3.67 -1.10
N ALA A 60 19.73 -2.83 -0.20
CA ALA A 60 19.40 -2.85 1.23
C ALA A 60 17.88 -2.86 1.50
N VAL A 61 17.10 -2.14 0.70
CA VAL A 61 15.62 -2.10 0.80
C VAL A 61 14.97 -3.47 0.50
N ASP A 62 15.62 -4.32 -0.30
CA ASP A 62 15.07 -5.64 -0.67
C ASP A 62 15.19 -6.66 0.47
N TYR A 63 15.92 -6.34 1.54
CA TYR A 63 16.02 -7.17 2.76
C TYR A 63 14.90 -6.88 3.76
N VAL A 64 14.13 -5.82 3.58
CA VAL A 64 12.92 -5.58 4.36
C VAL A 64 11.88 -6.63 3.99
N PHE A 65 11.19 -7.16 5.00
CA PHE A 65 10.12 -8.14 4.77
C PHE A 65 9.05 -7.56 3.83
N ASN A 66 8.63 -8.36 2.86
CA ASN A 66 7.64 -7.96 1.86
C ASN A 66 6.33 -7.47 2.48
N ASP A 67 5.90 -8.11 3.55
CA ASP A 67 4.68 -7.76 4.27
C ASP A 67 4.79 -6.34 4.83
N ILE A 68 5.94 -6.01 5.44
CA ILE A 68 6.21 -4.67 5.99
C ILE A 68 6.30 -3.64 4.85
N SER A 69 7.01 -3.96 3.77
CA SER A 69 7.14 -3.08 2.61
C SER A 69 5.78 -2.79 1.97
N THR A 70 4.93 -3.82 1.84
CA THR A 70 3.55 -3.67 1.33
C THR A 70 2.69 -2.82 2.27
N LEU A 71 2.82 -3.03 3.58
CA LEU A 71 2.07 -2.27 4.57
C LEU A 71 2.48 -0.80 4.58
N ILE A 72 3.78 -0.50 4.47
CA ILE A 72 4.29 0.88 4.34
C ILE A 72 3.74 1.52 3.05
N PHE A 73 3.78 0.82 1.92
CA PHE A 73 3.24 1.32 0.65
C PHE A 73 1.74 1.66 0.78
N LEU A 74 0.94 0.75 1.35
CA LEU A 74 -0.49 0.97 1.56
C LEU A 74 -0.76 2.13 2.53
N ALA A 75 0.04 2.27 3.58
CA ALA A 75 -0.08 3.37 4.54
C ALA A 75 0.21 4.72 3.87
N VAL A 76 1.26 4.82 3.06
CA VAL A 76 1.60 6.05 2.32
C VAL A 76 0.46 6.39 1.35
N ALA A 77 0.00 5.45 0.54
CA ALA A 77 -1.09 5.65 -0.41
C ALA A 77 -2.39 6.10 0.28
N TYR A 78 -2.71 5.52 1.45
CA TYR A 78 -3.88 5.89 2.24
C TYR A 78 -3.79 7.30 2.80
N VAL A 79 -2.63 7.67 3.36
CA VAL A 79 -2.39 9.03 3.89
C VAL A 79 -2.48 10.06 2.75
N SER A 80 -1.84 9.79 1.61
CA SER A 80 -1.92 10.64 0.42
C SER A 80 -3.36 10.82 -0.07
N TYR A 81 -4.13 9.74 -0.09
CA TYR A 81 -5.56 9.79 -0.47
C TYR A 81 -6.37 10.69 0.47
N ILE A 82 -6.19 10.54 1.80
CA ILE A 82 -6.90 11.40 2.77
C ILE A 82 -6.52 12.87 2.60
N LEU A 83 -5.21 13.16 2.44
CA LEU A 83 -4.73 14.53 2.24
C LEU A 83 -5.28 15.12 0.94
N ALA A 84 -5.20 14.38 -0.17
CA ALA A 84 -5.73 14.83 -1.46
C ALA A 84 -7.23 15.10 -1.38
N ARG A 85 -8.00 14.22 -0.75
CA ARG A 85 -9.45 14.39 -0.55
C ARG A 85 -9.76 15.67 0.23
N ARG A 86 -9.08 15.90 1.36
CA ARG A 86 -9.25 17.11 2.18
C ARG A 86 -8.91 18.37 1.39
N MET A 87 -7.86 18.31 0.59
CA MET A 87 -7.44 19.42 -0.26
C MET A 87 -8.45 19.71 -1.38
N ILE A 88 -8.99 18.67 -2.02
CA ILE A 88 -10.02 18.82 -3.06
C ILE A 88 -11.28 19.46 -2.47
N GLU A 89 -11.71 19.04 -1.29
CA GLU A 89 -12.83 19.67 -0.58
C GLU A 89 -12.57 21.15 -0.31
N SER A 90 -11.34 21.53 0.05
CA SER A 90 -10.93 22.92 0.28
C SER A 90 -10.90 23.78 -0.98
N ILE A 91 -10.73 23.19 -2.18
CA ILE A 91 -10.71 23.92 -3.45
C ILE A 91 -12.01 24.69 -3.69
N TYR A 92 -13.16 24.15 -3.24
CA TYR A 92 -14.46 24.79 -3.41
C TYR A 92 -14.62 26.09 -2.62
N TYR A 93 -13.83 26.29 -1.56
CA TYR A 93 -13.93 27.43 -0.67
C TYR A 93 -12.80 28.45 -0.84
N MET A 94 -11.77 28.14 -1.65
CA MET A 94 -10.60 28.98 -1.84
C MET A 94 -10.59 29.69 -3.21
N ASN A 95 -10.22 30.96 -3.18
CA ASN A 95 -10.06 31.80 -4.40
C ASN A 95 -8.65 32.38 -4.44
N GLY A 96 -8.19 32.72 -5.67
CA GLY A 96 -6.93 33.45 -5.88
C GLY A 96 -5.67 32.57 -5.83
N GLU A 97 -4.59 33.17 -5.31
CA GLU A 97 -3.25 32.55 -5.33
C GLU A 97 -3.16 31.24 -4.54
N TRP A 98 -3.89 31.13 -3.42
CA TRP A 98 -3.96 29.93 -2.59
C TRP A 98 -4.47 28.70 -3.36
N LEU A 99 -5.37 28.92 -4.31
CA LEU A 99 -5.89 27.84 -5.17
C LEU A 99 -4.78 27.23 -6.06
N ILE A 100 -3.87 28.07 -6.55
CA ILE A 100 -2.75 27.62 -7.39
C ILE A 100 -1.76 26.81 -6.55
N MET A 101 -1.44 27.31 -5.35
CA MET A 101 -0.55 26.60 -4.42
C MET A 101 -1.13 25.23 -4.01
N LEU A 102 -2.42 25.18 -3.72
CA LEU A 102 -3.11 23.93 -3.33
C LEU A 102 -3.09 22.88 -4.46
N LYS A 103 -3.35 23.31 -5.71
CA LYS A 103 -3.26 22.44 -6.90
C LYS A 103 -1.83 21.94 -7.12
N GLY A 104 -0.83 22.82 -6.92
CA GLY A 104 0.58 22.44 -6.99
C GLY A 104 0.95 21.37 -5.95
N PHE A 105 0.43 21.50 -4.74
CA PHE A 105 0.67 20.54 -3.67
C PHE A 105 0.02 19.17 -3.93
N ILE A 106 -1.20 19.13 -4.49
CA ILE A 106 -1.85 17.88 -4.90
C ILE A 106 -1.04 17.20 -6.01
N CYS A 107 -0.51 17.96 -6.96
CA CYS A 107 0.36 17.43 -8.02
C CYS A 107 1.65 16.84 -7.43
N LEU A 108 2.25 17.49 -6.44
CA LEU A 108 3.45 17.01 -5.75
C LEU A 108 3.18 15.72 -4.97
N LEU A 109 2.06 15.62 -4.25
CA LEU A 109 1.65 14.38 -3.58
C LEU A 109 1.52 13.22 -4.58
N PHE A 110 0.87 13.47 -5.71
CA PHE A 110 0.73 12.45 -6.76
C PHE A 110 2.10 12.00 -7.30
N MET A 111 3.04 12.92 -7.51
CA MET A 111 4.40 12.58 -7.93
C MET A 111 5.13 11.72 -6.91
N ILE A 112 4.98 12.01 -5.62
CA ILE A 112 5.54 11.20 -4.53
C ILE A 112 4.97 9.77 -4.58
N ASP A 113 3.65 9.63 -4.70
CA ASP A 113 2.99 8.33 -4.78
C ASP A 113 3.48 7.49 -5.97
N VAL A 114 3.67 8.13 -7.13
CA VAL A 114 4.23 7.48 -8.32
C VAL A 114 5.66 6.99 -8.06
N VAL A 115 6.51 7.79 -7.44
CA VAL A 115 7.89 7.39 -7.10
C VAL A 115 7.89 6.22 -6.11
N VAL A 116 7.04 6.27 -5.09
CA VAL A 116 6.90 5.18 -4.09
C VAL A 116 6.41 3.91 -4.77
N LEU A 117 5.42 3.99 -5.67
CA LEU A 117 4.90 2.86 -6.43
C LEU A 117 5.99 2.22 -7.31
N ILE A 118 6.76 3.02 -8.04
CA ILE A 118 7.85 2.53 -8.90
C ILE A 118 8.91 1.81 -8.05
N ASN A 119 9.31 2.39 -6.92
CA ASN A 119 10.26 1.76 -6.00
C ASN A 119 9.73 0.43 -5.45
N TYR A 120 8.46 0.37 -5.06
CA TYR A 120 7.81 -0.85 -4.59
C TYR A 120 7.80 -1.93 -5.68
N LEU A 121 7.37 -1.60 -6.91
CA LEU A 121 7.31 -2.54 -8.04
C LEU A 121 8.71 -3.06 -8.42
N THR A 122 9.73 -2.21 -8.42
CA THR A 122 11.11 -2.62 -8.71
C THR A 122 11.69 -3.52 -7.62
N CYS A 123 11.40 -3.26 -6.34
CA CYS A 123 11.74 -4.12 -5.22
C CYS A 123 11.09 -5.51 -5.37
N MET A 124 9.79 -5.56 -5.58
CA MET A 124 9.04 -6.81 -5.82
C MET A 124 9.59 -7.58 -7.01
N SER A 125 9.89 -6.91 -8.13
CA SER A 125 10.46 -7.54 -9.32
C SER A 125 11.81 -8.22 -9.03
N ARG A 126 12.71 -7.56 -8.28
CA ARG A 126 14.00 -8.16 -7.88
C ARG A 126 13.81 -9.40 -7.02
N GLN A 127 12.86 -9.37 -6.08
CA GLN A 127 12.57 -10.49 -5.19
C GLN A 127 11.93 -11.66 -5.92
N ILE A 128 11.02 -11.40 -6.89
CA ILE A 128 10.44 -12.44 -7.76
C ILE A 128 11.53 -13.13 -8.57
N LYS A 129 12.42 -12.36 -9.20
CA LYS A 129 13.53 -12.89 -10.00
C LYS A 129 14.49 -13.78 -9.18
N LYS A 130 14.69 -13.45 -7.91
CA LYS A 130 15.49 -14.27 -6.97
C LYS A 130 14.68 -15.39 -6.29
N ARG A 131 13.41 -15.59 -6.63
CA ARG A 131 12.50 -16.57 -6.01
C ARG A 131 12.41 -16.45 -4.48
N ARG A 132 12.61 -15.24 -3.96
CA ARG A 132 12.60 -14.95 -2.51
C ARG A 132 11.29 -14.31 -2.04
N LEU A 133 10.30 -14.11 -2.90
CA LEU A 133 9.07 -13.37 -2.59
C LEU A 133 8.40 -13.92 -1.31
N PHE A 134 8.15 -15.23 -1.26
CA PHE A 134 7.50 -15.88 -0.11
C PHE A 134 8.45 -16.16 1.05
N SER A 135 9.73 -16.35 0.76
CA SER A 135 10.72 -16.60 1.82
C SER A 135 11.10 -15.33 2.58
N ASN A 136 10.90 -14.15 1.99
CA ASN A 136 11.18 -12.85 2.61
C ASN A 136 9.91 -12.19 3.16
N THR A 137 9.02 -12.98 3.77
CA THR A 137 7.83 -12.51 4.50
C THR A 137 7.98 -12.85 5.97
N VAL A 138 7.35 -12.06 6.85
CA VAL A 138 7.30 -12.36 8.29
C VAL A 138 6.66 -13.72 8.50
N VAL A 139 5.57 -14.00 7.77
CA VAL A 139 4.87 -15.29 7.81
C VAL A 139 5.79 -16.43 7.34
N GLY A 140 6.52 -16.25 6.23
CA GLY A 140 7.46 -17.24 5.72
C GLY A 140 8.65 -17.48 6.66
N TYR A 141 9.12 -16.45 7.36
CA TYR A 141 10.12 -16.59 8.42
C TYR A 141 9.55 -17.40 9.60
N PHE A 142 8.36 -17.06 10.06
CA PHE A 142 7.68 -17.74 11.15
C PHE A 142 7.44 -19.21 10.81
N ILE A 143 6.93 -19.53 9.62
CA ILE A 143 6.71 -20.92 9.17
C ILE A 143 8.04 -21.70 9.17
N ARG A 144 9.14 -21.12 8.69
CA ARG A 144 10.45 -21.79 8.71
C ARG A 144 10.98 -21.97 10.12
N TRP A 145 10.80 -20.97 10.98
CA TRP A 145 11.16 -21.06 12.39
C TRP A 145 10.39 -22.18 13.07
N VAL A 146 9.07 -22.23 12.88
CA VAL A 146 8.22 -23.32 13.35
C VAL A 146 8.68 -24.66 12.78
N ALA A 147 8.90 -24.77 11.47
CA ALA A 147 9.35 -25.99 10.83
C ALA A 147 10.72 -26.47 11.34
N SER A 148 11.68 -25.54 11.60
CA SER A 148 12.97 -25.90 12.19
C SER A 148 12.82 -26.39 13.64
N PHE A 149 11.94 -25.72 14.40
CA PHE A 149 11.62 -26.12 15.77
C PHE A 149 11.02 -27.52 15.81
N PHE A 150 10.14 -27.85 14.87
CA PHE A 150 9.53 -29.17 14.75
C PHE A 150 10.54 -30.26 14.33
N LYS A 151 11.53 -29.90 13.55
CA LYS A 151 12.54 -30.87 13.07
C LYS A 151 13.53 -31.30 14.16
N GLU A 152 13.79 -30.42 15.14
CA GLU A 152 14.83 -30.62 16.16
C GLU A 152 14.27 -30.98 17.53
N SER A 153 12.93 -30.90 17.75
CA SER A 153 12.34 -31.05 19.07
C SER A 153 11.85 -32.46 19.38
N THR A 154 12.13 -32.93 20.61
CA THR A 154 11.59 -34.16 21.20
C THR A 154 10.08 -34.04 21.42
N PHE A 155 9.36 -35.15 21.38
CA PHE A 155 7.90 -35.27 21.58
C PHE A 155 7.35 -34.46 22.77
N ARG A 156 8.14 -34.31 23.84
CA ARG A 156 7.75 -33.55 25.04
C ARG A 156 7.54 -32.04 24.73
N ILE A 157 8.38 -31.47 23.89
CA ILE A 157 8.27 -30.03 23.52
C ILE A 157 7.03 -29.79 22.66
N TRP A 158 6.65 -30.79 21.85
CA TRP A 158 5.42 -30.73 21.05
C TRP A 158 4.18 -30.63 21.94
N ILE A 159 4.10 -31.47 22.99
CA ILE A 159 2.99 -31.46 23.94
C ILE A 159 2.92 -30.09 24.63
N ILE A 160 4.04 -29.52 25.06
CA ILE A 160 4.08 -28.21 25.72
C ILE A 160 3.58 -27.12 24.76
N LEU A 161 4.00 -27.14 23.49
CA LEU A 161 3.58 -26.17 22.50
C LEU A 161 2.07 -26.24 22.21
N CYS A 162 1.54 -27.46 22.08
CA CYS A 162 0.10 -27.68 21.92
C CYS A 162 -0.69 -27.17 23.12
N LEU A 163 -0.21 -27.40 24.34
CA LEU A 163 -0.83 -26.90 25.58
C LEU A 163 -0.82 -25.36 25.65
N ILE A 164 0.29 -24.72 25.26
CA ILE A 164 0.38 -23.27 25.23
C ILE A 164 -0.60 -22.70 24.20
N MET A 165 -0.63 -23.26 22.97
CA MET A 165 -1.56 -22.83 21.93
C MET A 165 -3.02 -23.00 22.37
N TYR A 166 -3.34 -24.12 22.99
CA TYR A 166 -4.67 -24.37 23.55
C TYR A 166 -5.04 -23.33 24.61
N ALA A 167 -4.14 -23.03 25.53
CA ALA A 167 -4.36 -22.02 26.56
C ALA A 167 -4.57 -20.60 25.97
N VAL A 168 -3.79 -20.23 24.96
CA VAL A 168 -3.93 -18.93 24.27
C VAL A 168 -5.30 -18.82 23.57
N ILE A 169 -5.72 -19.86 22.87
CA ILE A 169 -7.02 -19.88 22.20
C ILE A 169 -8.15 -19.76 23.23
N ASN A 170 -8.08 -20.49 24.32
CA ASN A 170 -9.06 -20.40 25.41
C ASN A 170 -9.12 -18.99 26.02
N CYS A 171 -7.96 -18.36 26.29
CA CYS A 171 -7.92 -16.98 26.78
C CYS A 171 -8.56 -15.99 25.80
N LEU A 172 -8.30 -16.12 24.50
CA LEU A 172 -8.91 -15.30 23.47
C LEU A 172 -10.43 -15.48 23.38
N LEU A 173 -10.91 -16.73 23.41
CA LEU A 173 -12.35 -17.05 23.41
C LEU A 173 -13.02 -16.50 24.66
N MET A 174 -12.42 -16.65 25.85
CA MET A 174 -12.90 -16.05 27.09
C MET A 174 -12.99 -14.52 26.99
N PHE A 175 -11.95 -13.88 26.45
CA PHE A 175 -11.92 -12.42 26.28
C PHE A 175 -13.07 -11.96 25.34
N VAL A 176 -13.28 -12.67 24.23
CA VAL A 176 -14.39 -12.39 23.29
C VAL A 176 -15.75 -12.65 23.96
N ALA A 177 -15.88 -13.73 24.71
CA ALA A 177 -17.11 -14.07 25.45
C ALA A 177 -17.45 -13.00 26.50
N CYS A 178 -16.47 -12.50 27.24
CA CYS A 178 -16.67 -11.43 28.23
C CYS A 178 -17.08 -10.10 27.58
N LYS A 179 -16.67 -9.84 26.33
CA LYS A 179 -16.96 -8.59 25.63
C LYS A 179 -18.23 -8.64 24.78
N SER A 180 -18.71 -9.84 24.48
CA SER A 180 -19.90 -10.09 23.67
C SER A 180 -21.12 -10.32 24.54
N TYR A 181 -22.22 -9.57 24.29
CA TYR A 181 -23.53 -9.85 24.91
C TYR A 181 -24.23 -11.10 24.33
N SER A 182 -23.59 -11.82 23.43
CA SER A 182 -24.10 -13.02 22.78
C SER A 182 -23.63 -14.28 23.52
N SER A 183 -24.47 -15.29 23.64
CA SER A 183 -24.13 -16.60 24.18
C SER A 183 -23.31 -17.48 23.23
N ILE A 184 -23.16 -17.07 21.97
CA ILE A 184 -22.46 -17.85 20.93
C ILE A 184 -20.98 -18.11 21.27
N PRO A 185 -20.18 -17.14 21.74
CA PRO A 185 -18.80 -17.40 22.11
C PRO A 185 -18.64 -18.40 23.25
N ILE A 186 -19.58 -18.41 24.21
CA ILE A 186 -19.57 -19.34 25.35
C ILE A 186 -19.82 -20.78 24.86
N ILE A 187 -20.75 -20.95 23.91
CA ILE A 187 -21.04 -22.27 23.31
C ILE A 187 -19.81 -22.79 22.54
N ILE A 188 -19.14 -21.93 21.79
CA ILE A 188 -17.91 -22.28 21.06
C ILE A 188 -16.81 -22.68 22.04
N LEU A 189 -16.63 -21.99 23.16
CA LEU A 189 -15.67 -22.30 24.19
C LEU A 189 -15.94 -23.69 24.80
N ILE A 190 -17.20 -24.00 25.13
CA ILE A 190 -17.58 -25.32 25.67
C ILE A 190 -17.31 -26.44 24.66
N ILE A 191 -17.64 -26.24 23.38
CA ILE A 191 -17.39 -27.22 22.33
C ILE A 191 -15.88 -27.44 22.14
N PHE A 192 -15.09 -26.36 22.19
CA PHE A 192 -13.64 -26.42 22.05
C PHE A 192 -12.98 -27.17 23.23
N ASP A 193 -13.43 -26.93 24.45
CA ASP A 193 -12.96 -27.61 25.64
C ASP A 193 -13.32 -29.11 25.63
N LEU A 194 -14.53 -29.45 25.21
CA LEU A 194 -14.95 -30.83 25.03
C LEU A 194 -14.11 -31.57 23.96
N ALA A 195 -13.80 -30.89 22.84
CA ALA A 195 -12.98 -31.45 21.77
C ALA A 195 -11.49 -31.62 22.18
N GLY A 196 -11.00 -30.85 23.13
CA GLY A 196 -9.63 -30.93 23.64
C GLY A 196 -9.42 -32.07 24.69
N ILE A 197 -10.51 -32.66 25.17
CA ILE A 197 -10.47 -33.80 26.14
C ILE A 197 -10.39 -35.15 25.41
N PHE A 198 -10.79 -35.21 24.13
CA PHE A 198 -10.69 -36.39 23.25
C PHE A 198 -9.49 -36.28 22.31
#